data_100b624fb9a07ff3cf9f5f4b86a6cd2f
#
_entry.id   100b624fb9a07ff3cf9f5f4b86a6cd2f
#
_cell.length_a   1.000
_cell.length_b   1.000
_cell.length_c   1.000
_cell.angle_alpha   90.00
_cell.angle_beta   90.00
_cell.angle_gamma   90.00
#
_symmetry.space_group_name_H-M   'P 1'
#
loop_
_entity.id
_entity.type
_entity.pdbx_description
1 polymer ?
#
loop_
_entity_poly.entity_id
_entity_poly.type
_entity_poly.pdbx_seq_one_letter_code
_entity_poly.pdbx_strand_id
1 'polypeptide(L)'
;DCFLKDYGADGCCNEGAQYYRHAGLTLWGCLDILSNVAQDTFSPLFHEPKIKHIAEYICNVHVEGPYYLNFGDCSPLAGRCGAREYRFGQTVGSDALQALAAADFRADADPDHLQNPDGSTHINLWYRLTTAFAEEEMMAYSAAPRHHLTVWYPSAGVYAARQGSWVLGAKFGSNGDSHNHNDTGSITVYKYGKPFLIDIGVESYTKKTFSPQRYEIWTMQSAWHNLPTFDGVQQLPGAEYAAREVCT
;
A
#
# COMPACT_ATOMS: atom_id res chain seq x y z
N ASP A 1 8.20 -12.53 14.22
CA ASP A 1 8.58 -13.48 13.15
C ASP A 1 7.40 -13.99 12.31
N CYS A 2 6.24 -14.30 12.91
CA CYS A 2 5.08 -14.81 12.12
C CYS A 2 4.59 -13.78 11.11
N PHE A 3 4.36 -12.55 11.53
CA PHE A 3 3.93 -11.46 10.66
C PHE A 3 4.90 -11.21 9.48
N LEU A 4 6.20 -11.18 9.74
CA LEU A 4 7.19 -10.94 8.70
C LEU A 4 7.34 -12.08 7.70
N LYS A 5 6.83 -13.29 8.00
CA LYS A 5 6.86 -14.40 7.03
C LYS A 5 5.91 -14.20 5.88
N ASP A 6 4.80 -13.48 6.11
CA ASP A 6 3.79 -13.23 5.08
C ASP A 6 4.18 -12.11 4.11
N TYR A 7 5.14 -11.27 4.52
CA TYR A 7 5.74 -10.29 3.61
C TYR A 7 6.85 -10.93 2.76
N GLY A 8 6.88 -10.62 1.48
CA GLY A 8 8.02 -10.89 0.61
C GLY A 8 9.28 -10.10 1.04
N ALA A 9 10.44 -10.47 0.53
CA ALA A 9 11.67 -9.71 0.74
C ALA A 9 11.60 -8.30 0.14
N ASP A 10 10.73 -8.11 -0.84
CA ASP A 10 10.43 -6.85 -1.52
C ASP A 10 9.55 -5.90 -0.71
N GLY A 11 8.98 -6.36 0.40
CA GLY A 11 8.17 -5.55 1.31
C GLY A 11 6.77 -5.19 0.79
N CYS A 12 6.28 -5.86 -0.25
CA CYS A 12 4.94 -5.62 -0.77
C CYS A 12 3.86 -5.94 0.28
N CYS A 13 2.91 -5.04 0.46
CA CYS A 13 1.70 -5.33 1.22
C CYS A 13 0.66 -5.97 0.30
N ASN A 14 0.39 -7.26 0.50
CA ASN A 14 -0.54 -8.03 -0.35
C ASN A 14 -1.98 -7.50 -0.30
N GLU A 15 -2.35 -6.84 0.78
CA GLU A 15 -3.67 -6.22 0.97
C GLU A 15 -3.76 -4.81 0.36
N GLY A 16 -2.67 -4.28 -0.20
CA GLY A 16 -2.63 -2.98 -0.84
C GLY A 16 -2.37 -1.78 0.09
N ALA A 17 -2.42 -0.58 -0.50
CA ALA A 17 -2.04 0.68 0.15
C ALA A 17 -2.89 1.01 1.39
N GLN A 18 -4.19 0.71 1.36
CA GLN A 18 -5.10 0.98 2.46
C GLN A 18 -4.72 0.20 3.71
N TYR A 19 -4.42 -1.09 3.55
CA TYR A 19 -4.07 -1.97 4.67
C TYR A 19 -2.61 -1.88 5.09
N TYR A 20 -1.73 -1.31 4.28
CA TYR A 20 -0.37 -0.96 4.70
C TYR A 20 -0.36 -0.18 6.02
N ARG A 21 -1.34 0.72 6.23
CA ARG A 21 -1.44 1.52 7.46
C ARG A 21 -1.80 0.69 8.69
N HIS A 22 -2.45 -0.44 8.50
CA HIS A 22 -2.74 -1.40 9.58
C HIS A 22 -1.59 -2.40 9.76
N ALA A 23 -0.93 -2.80 8.68
CA ALA A 23 0.14 -3.79 8.70
C ALA A 23 1.53 -3.15 8.92
N GLY A 24 2.05 -2.42 7.93
CA GLY A 24 3.40 -1.84 7.98
C GLY A 24 3.59 -0.83 9.10
N LEU A 25 2.60 0.06 9.32
CA LEU A 25 2.70 1.05 10.40
C LEU A 25 2.49 0.47 11.80
N THR A 26 1.76 -0.64 11.94
CA THR A 26 1.70 -1.36 13.22
C THR A 26 3.04 -2.04 13.52
N LEU A 27 3.69 -2.62 12.51
CA LEU A 27 5.05 -3.15 12.66
C LEU A 27 6.01 -2.07 13.14
N TRP A 28 6.01 -0.90 12.48
CA TRP A 28 6.83 0.23 12.90
C TRP A 28 6.54 0.60 14.37
N GLY A 29 5.27 0.78 14.73
CA GLY A 29 4.89 1.16 16.09
C GLY A 29 5.33 0.16 17.14
N CYS A 30 5.21 -1.14 16.86
CA CYS A 30 5.73 -2.18 17.76
C CYS A 30 7.25 -2.08 17.91
N LEU A 31 7.99 -1.92 16.81
CA LEU A 31 9.45 -1.79 16.84
C LEU A 31 9.88 -0.50 17.53
N ASP A 32 9.20 0.60 17.32
CA ASP A 32 9.47 1.88 17.98
C ASP A 32 9.33 1.76 19.50
N ILE A 33 8.21 1.21 19.98
CA ILE A 33 7.98 0.99 21.41
C ILE A 33 9.06 0.04 22.00
N LEU A 34 9.36 -1.05 21.32
CA LEU A 34 10.35 -2.02 21.78
C LEU A 34 11.75 -1.44 21.78
N SER A 35 12.11 -0.60 20.81
CA SER A 35 13.40 0.08 20.75
C SER A 35 13.57 1.10 21.87
N ASN A 36 12.50 1.74 22.32
CA ASN A 36 12.55 2.63 23.47
C ASN A 36 12.76 1.89 24.81
N VAL A 37 12.41 0.60 24.87
CA VAL A 37 12.58 -0.23 26.08
C VAL A 37 13.93 -0.98 26.06
N ALA A 38 14.36 -1.48 24.89
CA ALA A 38 15.55 -2.30 24.71
C ALA A 38 16.28 -1.93 23.41
N GLN A 39 16.87 -0.74 23.39
CA GLN A 39 17.45 -0.09 22.21
C GLN A 39 18.45 -0.98 21.47
N ASP A 40 19.41 -1.55 22.17
CA ASP A 40 20.47 -2.38 21.58
C ASP A 40 19.94 -3.65 20.90
N THR A 41 18.73 -4.08 21.27
CA THR A 41 18.11 -5.30 20.74
C THR A 41 17.24 -5.02 19.52
N PHE A 42 16.44 -3.96 19.54
CA PHE A 42 15.39 -3.75 18.53
C PHE A 42 15.72 -2.66 17.52
N SER A 43 16.45 -1.62 17.89
CA SER A 43 16.80 -0.54 16.93
C SER A 43 17.59 -1.04 15.73
N PRO A 44 18.47 -2.04 15.79
CA PRO A 44 19.15 -2.57 14.62
C PRO A 44 18.21 -3.16 13.56
N LEU A 45 17.01 -3.60 13.95
CA LEU A 45 16.03 -4.16 13.02
C LEU A 45 15.53 -3.12 11.98
N PHE A 46 15.55 -1.84 12.30
CA PHE A 46 15.21 -0.79 11.36
C PHE A 46 16.20 -0.69 10.17
N HIS A 47 17.38 -1.26 10.31
CA HIS A 47 18.40 -1.30 9.26
C HIS A 47 18.28 -2.55 8.36
N GLU A 48 17.36 -3.47 8.69
CA GLU A 48 17.09 -4.63 7.84
C GLU A 48 16.46 -4.19 6.52
N PRO A 49 16.99 -4.62 5.36
CA PRO A 49 16.47 -4.21 4.06
C PRO A 49 14.96 -4.43 3.90
N LYS A 50 14.47 -5.56 4.41
CA LYS A 50 13.04 -5.90 4.36
C LYS A 50 12.17 -4.88 5.10
N ILE A 51 12.62 -4.38 6.25
CA ILE A 51 11.86 -3.37 7.02
C ILE A 51 11.80 -2.05 6.24
N LYS A 52 12.91 -1.66 5.60
CA LYS A 52 12.93 -0.49 4.72
C LYS A 52 12.02 -0.67 3.50
N HIS A 53 12.04 -1.83 2.86
CA HIS A 53 11.16 -2.12 1.72
C HIS A 53 9.68 -2.05 2.11
N ILE A 54 9.32 -2.60 3.30
CA ILE A 54 7.96 -2.47 3.84
C ILE A 54 7.62 -0.98 4.04
N ALA A 55 8.51 -0.18 4.60
CA ALA A 55 8.29 1.25 4.81
C ALA A 55 8.04 2.00 3.49
N GLU A 56 8.82 1.71 2.46
CA GLU A 56 8.79 2.40 1.16
C GLU A 56 7.68 1.92 0.23
N TYR A 57 7.00 0.81 0.54
CA TYR A 57 5.92 0.28 -0.29
C TYR A 57 4.88 1.35 -0.62
N ILE A 58 4.44 2.11 0.37
CA ILE A 58 3.39 3.14 0.17
C ILE A 58 3.81 4.22 -0.83
N CYS A 59 5.10 4.62 -0.85
CA CYS A 59 5.63 5.56 -1.83
C CYS A 59 5.59 5.00 -3.24
N ASN A 60 5.86 3.71 -3.38
CA ASN A 60 5.98 3.05 -4.67
C ASN A 60 4.63 2.82 -5.35
N VAL A 61 3.56 2.67 -4.58
CA VAL A 61 2.19 2.53 -5.10
C VAL A 61 1.39 3.83 -5.08
N HIS A 62 1.93 4.91 -4.51
CA HIS A 62 1.30 6.23 -4.52
C HIS A 62 1.25 6.81 -5.93
N VAL A 63 0.13 7.45 -6.28
CA VAL A 63 -0.08 8.13 -7.57
C VAL A 63 -0.03 9.63 -7.39
N GLU A 64 -1.03 10.20 -6.72
CA GLU A 64 -1.16 11.63 -6.46
C GLU A 64 -2.24 11.87 -5.40
N GLY A 65 -1.94 12.69 -4.38
CA GLY A 65 -2.87 12.99 -3.30
C GLY A 65 -3.40 11.73 -2.62
N PRO A 66 -4.72 11.49 -2.54
CA PRO A 66 -5.26 10.29 -1.92
C PRO A 66 -5.28 9.04 -2.81
N TYR A 67 -4.80 9.14 -4.06
CA TYR A 67 -4.86 8.05 -5.03
C TYR A 67 -3.63 7.14 -4.97
N TYR A 68 -3.90 5.85 -5.02
CA TYR A 68 -2.90 4.78 -5.05
C TYR A 68 -3.25 3.75 -6.11
N LEU A 69 -2.24 3.02 -6.61
CA LEU A 69 -2.47 1.80 -7.37
C LEU A 69 -3.18 0.80 -6.45
N ASN A 70 -4.32 0.28 -6.89
CA ASN A 70 -5.12 -0.62 -6.10
C ASN A 70 -5.33 -1.96 -6.81
N PHE A 71 -5.09 -3.02 -6.07
CA PHE A 71 -5.34 -4.42 -6.47
C PHE A 71 -5.81 -5.18 -5.22
N GLY A 72 -6.62 -6.23 -5.42
CA GLY A 72 -7.18 -7.00 -4.32
C GLY A 72 -8.11 -6.15 -3.43
N ASP A 73 -8.11 -6.40 -2.14
CA ASP A 73 -9.01 -5.78 -1.18
C ASP A 73 -8.65 -4.31 -0.87
N CYS A 74 -8.26 -3.53 -1.87
CA CYS A 74 -7.79 -2.16 -1.70
C CYS A 74 -8.64 -1.16 -2.50
N SER A 75 -9.04 -0.06 -1.84
CA SER A 75 -9.60 1.10 -2.53
C SER A 75 -8.51 1.91 -3.23
N PRO A 76 -8.79 2.53 -4.40
CA PRO A 76 -7.88 3.48 -5.01
C PRO A 76 -7.71 4.77 -4.19
N LEU A 77 -8.66 5.07 -3.31
CA LEU A 77 -8.61 6.17 -2.37
C LEU A 77 -8.17 5.63 -1.00
N ALA A 78 -6.87 5.50 -0.81
CA ALA A 78 -6.31 4.96 0.43
C ALA A 78 -5.86 6.05 1.43
N GLY A 79 -6.30 7.29 1.26
CA GLY A 79 -6.02 8.39 2.17
C GLY A 79 -4.64 9.03 1.96
N ARG A 80 -4.18 9.79 2.94
CA ARG A 80 -2.89 10.50 2.92
C ARG A 80 -1.93 9.93 3.95
N CYS A 81 -0.64 10.03 3.69
CA CYS A 81 0.40 9.75 4.66
C CYS A 81 0.49 10.85 5.72
N GLY A 82 0.99 10.51 6.90
CA GLY A 82 1.11 11.43 8.02
C GLY A 82 2.30 11.13 8.93
N ALA A 83 2.16 11.46 10.20
CA ALA A 83 3.25 11.42 11.17
C ALA A 83 3.87 10.02 11.35
N ARG A 84 3.08 8.96 11.28
CA ARG A 84 3.59 7.59 11.42
C ARG A 84 4.52 7.21 10.28
N GLU A 85 4.10 7.49 9.04
CA GLU A 85 4.92 7.28 7.85
C GLU A 85 6.17 8.15 7.89
N TYR A 86 6.04 9.41 8.32
CA TYR A 86 7.19 10.31 8.48
C TYR A 86 8.24 9.74 9.44
N ARG A 87 7.81 9.34 10.65
CA ARG A 87 8.68 8.72 11.66
C ARG A 87 9.25 7.39 11.18
N PHE A 88 8.45 6.56 10.50
CA PHE A 88 8.97 5.33 9.90
C PHE A 88 10.07 5.65 8.89
N GLY A 89 9.85 6.65 8.02
CA GLY A 89 10.87 7.13 7.08
C GLY A 89 12.16 7.56 7.77
N GLN A 90 12.07 8.26 8.89
CA GLN A 90 13.24 8.65 9.70
C GLN A 90 13.99 7.42 10.23
N THR A 91 13.28 6.46 10.82
CA THR A 91 13.91 5.29 11.45
C THR A 91 14.60 4.37 10.46
N VAL A 92 14.07 4.23 9.22
CA VAL A 92 14.69 3.39 8.17
C VAL A 92 15.59 4.17 7.20
N GLY A 93 15.74 5.48 7.39
CA GLY A 93 16.53 6.33 6.50
C GLY A 93 15.94 6.43 5.09
N SER A 94 14.62 6.66 4.97
CA SER A 94 13.93 6.87 3.71
C SER A 94 13.49 8.32 3.54
N ASP A 95 14.25 9.10 2.77
CA ASP A 95 13.88 10.48 2.41
C ASP A 95 12.59 10.51 1.56
N ALA A 96 12.37 9.48 0.73
CA ALA A 96 11.19 9.41 -0.11
C ALA A 96 9.90 9.32 0.72
N LEU A 97 9.92 8.49 1.78
CA LEU A 97 8.77 8.34 2.67
C LEU A 97 8.55 9.60 3.53
N GLN A 98 9.62 10.22 4.04
CA GLN A 98 9.53 11.48 4.77
C GLN A 98 8.94 12.59 3.88
N ALA A 99 9.41 12.70 2.63
CA ALA A 99 8.94 13.71 1.69
C ALA A 99 7.45 13.54 1.35
N LEU A 100 7.02 12.30 1.08
CA LEU A 100 5.61 12.00 0.81
C LEU A 100 4.74 12.33 2.02
N ALA A 101 5.13 11.86 3.20
CA ALA A 101 4.35 12.07 4.43
C ALA A 101 4.24 13.55 4.80
N ALA A 102 5.34 14.31 4.70
CA ALA A 102 5.32 15.74 4.97
C ALA A 102 4.51 16.54 3.94
N ALA A 103 4.56 16.16 2.65
CA ALA A 103 3.74 16.81 1.61
C ALA A 103 2.25 16.53 1.81
N ASP A 104 1.89 15.29 2.11
CA ASP A 104 0.50 14.89 2.38
C ASP A 104 -0.05 15.58 3.64
N PHE A 105 0.76 15.66 4.69
CA PHE A 105 0.40 16.34 5.94
C PHE A 105 0.07 17.82 5.70
N ARG A 106 0.92 18.54 4.94
CA ARG A 106 0.65 19.95 4.59
C ARG A 106 -0.55 20.14 3.67
N ALA A 107 -0.90 19.14 2.88
CA ALA A 107 -2.05 19.15 1.98
C ALA A 107 -3.34 18.67 2.63
N ASP A 108 -3.29 18.21 3.89
CA ASP A 108 -4.46 17.78 4.62
C ASP A 108 -5.38 18.98 4.92
N ALA A 109 -6.67 18.77 4.70
CA ALA A 109 -7.68 19.79 4.98
C ALA A 109 -8.13 19.81 6.45
N ASP A 110 -7.74 18.82 7.24
CA ASP A 110 -8.05 18.78 8.69
C ASP A 110 -7.04 19.66 9.45
N PRO A 111 -7.47 20.83 9.96
CA PRO A 111 -6.57 21.76 10.61
C PRO A 111 -5.95 21.21 11.90
N ASP A 112 -6.59 20.23 12.52
CA ASP A 112 -6.11 19.61 13.75
C ASP A 112 -5.32 18.31 13.48
N HIS A 113 -5.26 17.86 12.23
CA HIS A 113 -4.64 16.60 11.79
C HIS A 113 -5.05 15.39 12.66
N LEU A 114 -6.27 15.43 13.16
CA LEU A 114 -6.77 14.46 14.12
C LEU A 114 -7.47 13.27 13.47
N GLN A 115 -7.86 13.41 12.21
CA GLN A 115 -8.47 12.33 11.45
C GLN A 115 -7.43 11.35 10.96
N ASN A 116 -7.79 10.08 11.01
CA ASN A 116 -6.98 9.05 10.39
C ASN A 116 -7.03 9.24 8.87
N PRO A 117 -5.88 9.26 8.15
CA PRO A 117 -5.86 9.45 6.70
C PRO A 117 -6.72 8.46 5.90
N ASP A 118 -7.01 7.30 6.47
CA ASP A 118 -7.87 6.27 5.87
C ASP A 118 -9.36 6.45 6.20
N GLY A 119 -9.74 7.56 6.86
CA GLY A 119 -11.10 7.84 7.26
C GLY A 119 -11.60 7.04 8.46
N SER A 120 -10.74 6.21 9.10
CA SER A 120 -11.14 5.49 10.31
C SER A 120 -11.17 6.44 11.51
N THR A 121 -12.19 6.28 12.34
CA THR A 121 -12.37 7.08 13.58
C THR A 121 -11.51 6.56 14.75
N HIS A 122 -10.73 5.51 14.53
CA HIS A 122 -9.95 4.85 15.58
C HIS A 122 -8.58 5.51 15.78
N ILE A 123 -8.60 6.77 16.19
CA ILE A 123 -7.37 7.47 16.55
C ILE A 123 -7.06 7.14 18.01
N ASN A 124 -6.02 6.34 18.23
CA ASN A 124 -5.53 6.12 19.57
C ASN A 124 -4.61 7.26 20.04
N LEU A 125 -4.41 7.36 21.35
CA LEU A 125 -3.61 8.42 21.97
C LEU A 125 -2.17 8.43 21.40
N TRP A 126 -1.57 7.28 21.16
CA TRP A 126 -0.20 7.19 20.65
C TRP A 126 -0.06 7.81 19.26
N TYR A 127 -1.03 7.60 18.36
CA TYR A 127 -1.03 8.25 17.04
C TYR A 127 -1.12 9.77 17.14
N ARG A 128 -1.96 10.28 18.04
CA ARG A 128 -2.09 11.72 18.30
C ARG A 128 -0.80 12.32 18.83
N LEU A 129 -0.16 11.66 19.78
CA LEU A 129 1.13 12.09 20.32
C LEU A 129 2.22 12.07 19.24
N THR A 130 2.26 11.02 18.41
CA THR A 130 3.20 10.95 17.29
C THR A 130 3.00 12.14 16.35
N THR A 131 1.75 12.51 16.03
CA THR A 131 1.44 13.67 15.19
C THR A 131 1.90 14.97 15.86
N ALA A 132 1.55 15.20 17.12
CA ALA A 132 1.90 16.42 17.85
C ALA A 132 3.43 16.62 17.95
N PHE A 133 4.20 15.53 18.12
CA PHE A 133 5.67 15.60 18.19
C PHE A 133 6.37 15.62 16.83
N ALA A 134 5.68 15.34 15.74
CA ALA A 134 6.25 15.36 14.39
C ALA A 134 5.81 16.59 13.57
N GLU A 135 4.80 17.31 14.01
CA GLU A 135 4.15 18.39 13.25
C GLU A 135 5.14 19.45 12.78
N GLU A 136 5.91 20.03 13.69
CA GLU A 136 6.90 21.10 13.37
C GLU A 136 7.91 20.62 12.32
N GLU A 137 8.43 19.39 12.50
CA GLU A 137 9.39 18.80 11.56
C GLU A 137 8.76 18.57 10.19
N MET A 138 7.53 18.02 10.13
CA MET A 138 6.81 17.80 8.87
C MET A 138 6.47 19.08 8.14
N MET A 139 6.06 20.12 8.88
CA MET A 139 5.79 21.44 8.30
C MET A 139 7.04 22.08 7.73
N ALA A 140 8.20 21.89 8.37
CA ALA A 140 9.49 22.41 7.92
C ALA A 140 10.15 21.58 6.80
N TYR A 141 9.74 20.30 6.62
CA TYR A 141 10.36 19.40 5.65
C TYR A 141 9.95 19.76 4.22
N SER A 142 10.85 20.34 3.44
CA SER A 142 10.56 20.96 2.13
C SER A 142 10.88 20.08 0.91
N ALA A 143 11.47 18.89 1.09
CA ALA A 143 11.78 18.02 -0.04
C ALA A 143 10.49 17.58 -0.75
N ALA A 144 10.52 17.62 -2.09
CA ALA A 144 9.40 17.14 -2.89
C ALA A 144 9.34 15.59 -2.90
N PRO A 145 8.14 15.01 -2.89
CA PRO A 145 7.98 13.57 -3.07
C PRO A 145 8.66 13.09 -4.35
N ARG A 146 9.30 11.94 -4.27
CA ARG A 146 9.95 11.27 -5.40
C ARG A 146 9.46 9.84 -5.49
N HIS A 147 9.23 9.40 -6.73
CA HIS A 147 8.79 8.04 -7.02
C HIS A 147 9.81 7.36 -7.93
N HIS A 148 9.98 6.06 -7.76
CA HIS A 148 10.72 5.26 -8.74
C HIS A 148 9.97 5.25 -10.08
N LEU A 149 10.71 5.27 -11.20
CA LEU A 149 10.13 5.19 -12.54
C LEU A 149 9.48 3.83 -12.79
N THR A 150 10.08 2.77 -12.27
CA THR A 150 9.55 1.42 -12.33
C THR A 150 9.77 0.72 -10.99
N VAL A 151 8.80 -0.09 -10.59
CA VAL A 151 8.88 -0.95 -9.40
C VAL A 151 8.27 -2.30 -9.74
N TRP A 152 8.92 -3.37 -9.32
CA TRP A 152 8.44 -4.73 -9.43
C TRP A 152 8.43 -5.40 -8.06
N TYR A 153 7.28 -5.94 -7.69
CA TYR A 153 7.05 -6.70 -6.47
C TYR A 153 6.78 -8.17 -6.83
N PRO A 154 7.82 -9.01 -6.94
CA PRO A 154 7.65 -10.41 -7.33
C PRO A 154 6.81 -11.21 -6.34
N SER A 155 6.81 -10.86 -5.05
CA SER A 155 6.04 -11.58 -4.03
C SER A 155 4.53 -11.49 -4.21
N ALA A 156 4.04 -10.41 -4.82
CA ALA A 156 2.61 -10.18 -5.06
C ALA A 156 2.28 -10.03 -6.55
N GLY A 157 3.29 -10.10 -7.43
CA GLY A 157 3.11 -9.87 -8.86
C GLY A 157 2.62 -8.48 -9.23
N VAL A 158 3.01 -7.45 -8.46
CA VAL A 158 2.59 -6.07 -8.71
C VAL A 158 3.70 -5.30 -9.41
N TYR A 159 3.36 -4.67 -10.53
CA TYR A 159 4.25 -3.80 -11.29
C TYR A 159 3.71 -2.37 -11.33
N ALA A 160 4.59 -1.41 -11.18
CA ALA A 160 4.28 0.00 -11.34
C ALA A 160 5.27 0.64 -12.31
N ALA A 161 4.79 1.46 -13.24
CA ALA A 161 5.62 2.24 -14.16
C ALA A 161 5.12 3.68 -14.25
N ARG A 162 6.07 4.62 -14.40
CA ARG A 162 5.79 6.05 -14.48
C ARG A 162 6.58 6.68 -15.62
N GLN A 163 5.89 7.48 -16.43
CA GLN A 163 6.52 8.26 -17.49
C GLN A 163 5.77 9.58 -17.69
N GLY A 164 6.44 10.69 -17.42
CA GLY A 164 5.82 12.01 -17.46
C GLY A 164 4.63 12.09 -16.51
N SER A 165 3.44 12.36 -17.05
CA SER A 165 2.19 12.41 -16.25
C SER A 165 1.43 11.09 -16.20
N TRP A 166 1.96 10.02 -16.77
CA TRP A 166 1.34 8.70 -16.78
C TRP A 166 1.84 7.85 -15.62
N VAL A 167 0.93 7.14 -14.98
CA VAL A 167 1.24 6.07 -14.03
C VAL A 167 0.43 4.84 -14.45
N LEU A 168 1.11 3.71 -14.56
CA LEU A 168 0.53 2.41 -14.86
C LEU A 168 0.79 1.46 -13.71
N GLY A 169 -0.22 0.73 -13.29
CA GLY A 169 -0.10 -0.43 -12.42
C GLY A 169 -0.56 -1.68 -13.15
N ALA A 170 0.08 -2.82 -12.88
CA ALA A 170 -0.34 -4.11 -13.40
C ALA A 170 -0.20 -5.20 -12.34
N LYS A 171 -1.15 -6.15 -12.34
CA LYS A 171 -1.18 -7.29 -11.43
C LYS A 171 -0.87 -8.56 -12.21
N PHE A 172 0.23 -9.23 -11.86
CA PHE A 172 0.70 -10.46 -12.48
C PHE A 172 0.79 -11.64 -11.50
N GLY A 173 0.23 -11.52 -10.32
CA GLY A 173 0.29 -12.54 -9.29
C GLY A 173 -0.51 -13.80 -9.62
N SER A 174 -1.13 -14.35 -8.62
CA SER A 174 -1.92 -15.58 -8.69
C SER A 174 -3.31 -15.36 -8.12
N ASN A 175 -4.31 -16.01 -8.69
CA ASN A 175 -5.66 -16.04 -8.13
C ASN A 175 -5.75 -16.89 -6.84
N GLY A 176 -4.62 -17.41 -6.34
CA GLY A 176 -4.50 -18.08 -5.04
C GLY A 176 -3.78 -17.25 -3.98
N ASP A 177 -3.39 -16.00 -4.27
CA ASP A 177 -2.74 -15.11 -3.30
C ASP A 177 -3.72 -14.72 -2.18
N SER A 178 -3.19 -14.29 -1.04
CA SER A 178 -4.02 -13.76 0.06
C SER A 178 -4.68 -12.45 -0.37
N HIS A 179 -5.94 -12.23 0.02
CA HIS A 179 -6.73 -11.03 -0.32
C HIS A 179 -6.86 -10.74 -1.83
N ASN A 180 -6.63 -11.75 -2.68
CA ASN A 180 -6.70 -11.58 -4.13
C ASN A 180 -8.14 -11.46 -4.64
N HIS A 181 -8.25 -10.88 -5.83
CA HIS A 181 -9.36 -11.05 -6.75
C HIS A 181 -8.95 -11.98 -7.90
N ASN A 182 -9.88 -12.38 -8.76
CA ASN A 182 -9.55 -13.11 -9.98
C ASN A 182 -9.13 -12.08 -11.05
N ASP A 183 -7.98 -11.45 -10.87
CA ASP A 183 -7.55 -10.24 -11.55
C ASP A 183 -6.16 -10.35 -12.20
N THR A 184 -5.63 -11.56 -12.35
CA THR A 184 -4.32 -11.78 -13.00
C THR A 184 -4.30 -11.21 -14.42
N GLY A 185 -3.41 -10.23 -14.67
CA GLY A 185 -3.33 -9.48 -15.92
C GLY A 185 -4.11 -8.16 -15.92
N SER A 186 -4.72 -7.79 -14.80
CA SER A 186 -5.43 -6.50 -14.66
C SER A 186 -4.45 -5.33 -14.66
N ILE A 187 -4.89 -4.21 -15.23
CA ILE A 187 -4.13 -2.95 -15.29
C ILE A 187 -4.93 -1.79 -14.73
N THR A 188 -4.22 -0.84 -14.14
CA THR A 188 -4.75 0.47 -13.78
C THR A 188 -3.90 1.55 -14.43
N VAL A 189 -4.53 2.63 -14.89
CA VAL A 189 -3.83 3.73 -15.56
C VAL A 189 -4.30 5.05 -15.00
N TYR A 190 -3.35 5.91 -14.70
CA TYR A 190 -3.61 7.28 -14.25
C TYR A 190 -2.93 8.29 -15.19
N LYS A 191 -3.56 9.44 -15.33
CA LYS A 191 -3.03 10.58 -16.09
C LYS A 191 -3.21 11.86 -15.29
N TYR A 192 -2.10 12.62 -15.12
CA TYR A 192 -2.12 13.85 -14.31
C TYR A 192 -2.71 13.63 -12.91
N GLY A 193 -2.31 12.52 -12.25
CA GLY A 193 -2.79 12.16 -10.92
C GLY A 193 -4.26 11.74 -10.84
N LYS A 194 -4.97 11.61 -11.96
CA LYS A 194 -6.37 11.21 -12.01
C LYS A 194 -6.55 9.84 -12.67
N PRO A 195 -7.49 9.01 -12.18
CA PRO A 195 -7.73 7.71 -12.76
C PRO A 195 -8.27 7.83 -14.20
N PHE A 196 -7.67 7.07 -15.12
CA PHE A 196 -8.11 6.89 -16.50
C PHE A 196 -8.71 5.49 -16.69
N LEU A 197 -8.03 4.46 -16.22
CA LEU A 197 -8.55 3.11 -15.97
C LEU A 197 -8.30 2.79 -14.51
N ILE A 198 -9.36 2.62 -13.74
CA ILE A 198 -9.29 2.33 -12.30
C ILE A 198 -9.72 0.89 -12.06
N ASP A 199 -9.10 0.22 -11.09
CA ASP A 199 -9.62 -1.05 -10.62
C ASP A 199 -10.88 -0.84 -9.78
N ILE A 200 -11.82 -1.79 -9.88
CA ILE A 200 -13.11 -1.71 -9.18
C ILE A 200 -12.96 -1.68 -7.65
N GLY A 201 -11.86 -2.26 -7.14
CA GLY A 201 -11.61 -2.36 -5.70
C GLY A 201 -12.50 -3.36 -5.01
N VAL A 202 -12.76 -3.12 -3.73
CA VAL A 202 -13.49 -4.01 -2.84
C VAL A 202 -14.75 -3.33 -2.29
N GLU A 203 -15.82 -4.11 -2.10
CA GLU A 203 -17.01 -3.69 -1.35
C GLU A 203 -16.79 -3.79 0.16
N SER A 204 -17.77 -3.32 0.93
CA SER A 204 -17.80 -3.55 2.37
C SER A 204 -17.75 -5.04 2.69
N TYR A 205 -16.93 -5.42 3.65
CA TYR A 205 -16.74 -6.82 4.03
C TYR A 205 -18.02 -7.45 4.59
N THR A 206 -18.28 -8.66 4.15
CA THR A 206 -19.40 -9.49 4.57
C THR A 206 -18.89 -10.85 5.04
N LYS A 207 -19.79 -11.72 5.51
CA LYS A 207 -19.43 -13.11 5.83
C LYS A 207 -18.87 -13.87 4.61
N LYS A 208 -19.26 -13.50 3.39
CA LYS A 208 -18.75 -14.13 2.16
C LYS A 208 -17.30 -13.78 1.90
N THR A 209 -16.86 -12.55 2.25
CA THR A 209 -15.53 -12.04 1.94
C THR A 209 -14.39 -12.97 2.40
N PHE A 210 -14.57 -13.61 3.56
CA PHE A 210 -13.57 -14.52 4.16
C PHE A 210 -14.06 -15.98 4.18
N SER A 211 -14.83 -16.39 3.18
CA SER A 211 -15.37 -17.75 3.06
C SER A 211 -15.08 -18.32 1.66
N PRO A 212 -15.33 -19.63 1.44
CA PRO A 212 -15.29 -20.23 0.09
C PRO A 212 -16.20 -19.55 -0.93
N GLN A 213 -17.17 -18.76 -0.47
CA GLN A 213 -18.10 -18.01 -1.31
C GLN A 213 -17.56 -16.61 -1.72
N ARG A 214 -16.29 -16.28 -1.41
CA ARG A 214 -15.66 -15.01 -1.75
C ARG A 214 -15.89 -14.62 -3.22
N TYR A 215 -15.68 -15.54 -4.13
CA TYR A 215 -15.76 -15.31 -5.57
C TYR A 215 -17.18 -15.32 -6.15
N GLU A 216 -18.22 -15.42 -5.30
CA GLU A 216 -19.61 -15.07 -5.65
C GLU A 216 -19.82 -13.54 -5.58
N ILE A 217 -18.94 -12.81 -4.89
CA ILE A 217 -18.95 -11.34 -4.84
C ILE A 217 -18.47 -10.82 -6.19
N TRP A 218 -19.27 -9.97 -6.82
CA TRP A 218 -19.03 -9.54 -8.19
C TRP A 218 -17.68 -8.79 -8.37
N THR A 219 -17.28 -7.97 -7.40
CA THR A 219 -16.00 -7.26 -7.43
C THR A 219 -14.78 -8.17 -7.35
N MET A 220 -14.95 -9.43 -6.98
CA MET A 220 -13.87 -10.43 -6.93
C MET A 220 -13.71 -11.19 -8.26
N GLN A 221 -14.59 -10.94 -9.25
CA GLN A 221 -14.65 -11.71 -10.49
C GLN A 221 -13.93 -10.99 -11.64
N SER A 222 -13.23 -11.73 -12.48
CA SER A 222 -12.41 -11.19 -13.57
C SER A 222 -13.18 -10.36 -14.60
N ALA A 223 -14.49 -10.59 -14.75
CA ALA A 223 -15.33 -9.80 -15.66
C ALA A 223 -15.42 -8.31 -15.31
N TRP A 224 -15.05 -7.94 -14.07
CA TRP A 224 -15.17 -6.57 -13.57
C TRP A 224 -13.81 -5.87 -13.41
N HIS A 225 -12.73 -6.55 -13.76
CA HIS A 225 -11.37 -6.01 -13.76
C HIS A 225 -10.91 -5.61 -15.17
N ASN A 226 -9.88 -4.76 -15.25
CA ASN A 226 -9.33 -4.26 -16.51
C ASN A 226 -8.36 -5.28 -17.12
N LEU A 227 -8.88 -6.40 -17.56
CA LEU A 227 -8.10 -7.49 -18.17
C LEU A 227 -8.83 -8.06 -19.40
N PRO A 228 -8.11 -8.70 -20.33
CA PRO A 228 -8.73 -9.34 -21.49
C PRO A 228 -9.52 -10.59 -21.08
N THR A 229 -10.72 -10.75 -21.66
CA THR A 229 -11.53 -11.97 -21.54
C THR A 229 -11.51 -12.69 -22.90
N PHE A 230 -11.18 -13.98 -22.89
CA PHE A 230 -11.11 -14.82 -24.09
C PHE A 230 -12.35 -15.72 -24.15
N ASP A 231 -13.06 -15.69 -25.27
CA ASP A 231 -14.28 -16.50 -25.53
C ASP A 231 -15.35 -16.41 -24.43
N GLY A 232 -15.38 -15.29 -23.69
CA GLY A 232 -16.31 -15.11 -22.57
C GLY A 232 -15.99 -15.93 -21.31
N VAL A 233 -14.84 -16.60 -21.29
CA VAL A 233 -14.41 -17.41 -20.13
C VAL A 233 -13.77 -16.50 -19.09
N GLN A 234 -14.26 -16.59 -17.84
CA GLN A 234 -13.71 -15.87 -16.70
C GLN A 234 -12.59 -16.68 -16.04
N GLN A 235 -11.68 -15.96 -15.40
CA GLN A 235 -10.69 -16.59 -14.53
C GLN A 235 -11.37 -17.19 -13.29
N LEU A 236 -10.85 -18.33 -12.83
CA LEU A 236 -11.30 -18.98 -11.61
C LEU A 236 -10.33 -18.71 -10.46
N PRO A 237 -10.77 -18.87 -9.19
CA PRO A 237 -9.88 -18.83 -8.04
C PRO A 237 -8.94 -20.06 -8.04
N GLY A 238 -7.73 -19.86 -7.55
CA GLY A 238 -6.77 -20.94 -7.38
C GLY A 238 -5.37 -20.56 -7.84
N ALA A 239 -4.36 -21.16 -7.22
CA ALA A 239 -2.95 -20.87 -7.49
C ALA A 239 -2.49 -21.32 -8.89
N GLU A 240 -3.23 -22.19 -9.54
CA GLU A 240 -2.99 -22.60 -10.94
C GLU A 240 -3.27 -21.46 -11.94
N TYR A 241 -4.13 -20.52 -11.58
CA TYR A 241 -4.42 -19.31 -12.37
C TYR A 241 -3.46 -18.20 -11.98
N ALA A 242 -2.25 -18.31 -12.51
CA ALA A 242 -1.16 -17.39 -12.22
C ALA A 242 -0.45 -16.94 -13.50
N ALA A 243 0.09 -15.73 -13.48
CA ALA A 243 0.99 -15.27 -14.54
C ALA A 243 2.27 -16.12 -14.54
N ARG A 244 2.79 -16.42 -15.74
CA ARG A 244 4.02 -17.17 -15.94
C ARG A 244 4.94 -16.39 -16.87
N GLU A 245 6.24 -16.61 -16.73
CA GLU A 245 7.27 -16.01 -17.61
C GLU A 245 7.15 -14.47 -17.66
N VAL A 246 6.88 -13.83 -16.49
CA VAL A 246 6.81 -12.38 -16.40
C VAL A 246 8.20 -11.78 -16.60
N CYS A 247 8.34 -10.94 -17.62
CA CYS A 247 9.55 -10.18 -17.92
C CYS A 247 9.27 -8.68 -17.71
N THR A 248 10.08 -7.98 -16.90
CA THR A 248 9.93 -6.56 -16.58
C THR A 248 11.20 -5.78 -16.91
#